data_cfa84615465400192b788f6439382f47
#
_entry.id   cfa84615465400192b788f6439382f47
#
_cell.length_a   1.000
_cell.length_b   1.000
_cell.length_c   1.000
_cell.angle_alpha   90.00
_cell.angle_beta   90.00
_cell.angle_gamma   90.00
#
_symmetry.space_group_name_H-M   'P 1'
#
loop_
_entity.id
_entity.type
_entity.pdbx_description
1 polymer ?
#
loop_
_entity_poly.entity_id
_entity_poly.type
_entity_poly.pdbx_seq_one_letter_code
_entity_poly.pdbx_strand_id
1 'polypeptide(L)'
;MSRRQRRRPDRRLAEALIGNARSFHSMAQTANDPTGGSRAYSLAIAIELALKAYLVQRGMTDDWNRIHLRHDLKKALRCARMAGLRAVPEGLRELSGALSPFYASGALSWGQGRPVIPMAPEVADQIVADLLVAVEAAIRAGEGAMCECE
;
A
#
# COMPACT_ATOMS: atom_id res chain seq x y z
N MET A 1 19.52 4.61 -1.46
CA MET A 1 18.79 5.75 -2.09
C MET A 1 19.62 7.01 -2.02
N SER A 2 19.89 7.61 -3.17
CA SER A 2 20.65 8.86 -3.23
C SER A 2 19.84 10.01 -2.60
N ARG A 3 20.51 10.89 -1.82
CA ARG A 3 19.91 12.12 -1.27
C ARG A 3 19.22 13.00 -2.33
N ARG A 4 19.59 12.86 -3.59
CA ARG A 4 19.07 13.66 -4.71
C ARG A 4 17.64 13.30 -5.13
N GLN A 5 17.08 12.17 -4.67
CA GLN A 5 15.74 11.71 -5.07
C GLN A 5 14.64 12.08 -4.08
N ARG A 6 14.97 12.58 -2.91
CA ARG A 6 13.98 13.05 -1.92
C ARG A 6 13.58 14.49 -2.24
N ARG A 7 12.34 14.69 -2.58
CA ARG A 7 11.71 16.01 -2.69
C ARG A 7 10.92 16.32 -1.42
N ARG A 8 10.35 17.53 -1.37
CA ARG A 8 9.39 17.85 -0.30
C ARG A 8 8.23 16.87 -0.35
N PRO A 9 7.69 16.48 0.81
CA PRO A 9 6.48 15.67 0.86
C PRO A 9 5.35 16.31 0.02
N ASP A 10 4.71 15.52 -0.81
CA ASP A 10 3.50 15.93 -1.52
C ASP A 10 2.28 15.43 -0.75
N ARG A 11 1.82 16.23 0.20
CA ARG A 11 0.71 15.88 1.06
C ARG A 11 -0.59 15.67 0.28
N ARG A 12 -0.85 16.52 -0.71
CA ARG A 12 -2.06 16.39 -1.54
C ARG A 12 -2.11 15.06 -2.26
N LEU A 13 -0.99 14.66 -2.85
CA LEU A 13 -0.89 13.37 -3.53
C LEU A 13 -1.01 12.23 -2.53
N ALA A 14 -0.34 12.31 -1.37
CA ALA A 14 -0.44 11.30 -0.32
C ALA A 14 -1.89 11.12 0.15
N GLU A 15 -2.62 12.21 0.39
CA GLU A 15 -4.04 12.17 0.78
C GLU A 15 -4.93 11.58 -0.32
N ALA A 16 -4.66 11.90 -1.58
CA ALA A 16 -5.39 11.32 -2.71
C ALA A 16 -5.14 9.80 -2.82
N LEU A 17 -3.92 9.37 -2.67
CA LEU A 17 -3.56 7.96 -2.73
C LEU A 17 -4.20 7.16 -1.59
N ILE A 18 -4.17 7.68 -0.35
CA ILE A 18 -4.80 6.99 0.78
C ILE A 18 -6.32 6.97 0.67
N GLY A 19 -6.93 8.03 0.13
CA GLY A 19 -8.37 8.06 -0.16
C GLY A 19 -8.77 7.00 -1.18
N ASN A 20 -7.98 6.84 -2.23
CA ASN A 20 -8.20 5.79 -3.21
C ASN A 20 -7.98 4.39 -2.61
N ALA A 21 -6.98 4.23 -1.74
CA ALA A 21 -6.77 2.98 -1.02
C ALA A 21 -8.01 2.57 -0.20
N ARG A 22 -8.63 3.51 0.48
CA ARG A 22 -9.90 3.25 1.21
C ARG A 22 -11.00 2.76 0.28
N SER A 23 -11.15 3.41 -0.87
CA SER A 23 -12.18 3.04 -1.84
C SER A 23 -11.97 1.60 -2.33
N PHE A 24 -10.75 1.22 -2.64
CA PHE A 24 -10.45 -0.16 -3.04
C PHE A 24 -10.63 -1.16 -1.90
N HIS A 25 -10.30 -0.79 -0.66
CA HIS A 25 -10.59 -1.65 0.49
C HIS A 25 -12.10 -1.87 0.66
N SER A 26 -12.91 -0.81 0.52
CA SER A 26 -14.37 -0.94 0.54
C SER A 26 -14.89 -1.84 -0.57
N MET A 27 -14.34 -1.74 -1.77
CA MET A 27 -14.66 -2.63 -2.89
C MET A 27 -14.32 -4.09 -2.57
N ALA A 28 -13.19 -4.34 -1.92
CA ALA A 28 -12.80 -5.68 -1.49
C ALA A 28 -13.80 -6.27 -0.49
N GLN A 29 -14.27 -5.46 0.46
CA GLN A 29 -15.23 -5.89 1.48
C GLN A 29 -16.60 -6.25 0.88
N THR A 30 -17.01 -5.59 -0.19
CA THR A 30 -18.30 -5.80 -0.84
C THR A 30 -18.22 -6.72 -2.07
N ALA A 31 -17.05 -7.20 -2.42
CA ALA A 31 -16.87 -8.07 -3.57
C ALA A 31 -17.64 -9.39 -3.38
N ASN A 32 -18.55 -9.67 -4.30
CA ASN A 32 -19.33 -10.89 -4.36
C ASN A 32 -18.82 -11.77 -5.51
N ASP A 33 -17.57 -12.22 -5.36
CA ASP A 33 -16.89 -13.03 -6.35
C ASP A 33 -16.58 -14.41 -5.76
N PRO A 34 -17.22 -15.48 -6.25
CA PRO A 34 -17.00 -16.83 -5.72
C PRO A 34 -15.56 -17.33 -5.90
N THR A 35 -14.80 -16.76 -6.84
CA THR A 35 -13.38 -17.12 -7.06
C THR A 35 -12.43 -16.34 -6.15
N GLY A 36 -12.89 -15.27 -5.54
CA GLY A 36 -12.08 -14.38 -4.71
C GLY A 36 -11.08 -13.48 -5.47
N GLY A 37 -11.05 -13.55 -6.80
CA GLY A 37 -10.12 -12.81 -7.64
C GLY A 37 -10.31 -11.30 -7.57
N SER A 38 -11.55 -10.83 -7.65
CA SER A 38 -11.91 -9.42 -7.51
C SER A 38 -11.51 -8.85 -6.15
N ARG A 39 -11.76 -9.60 -5.09
CA ARG A 39 -11.38 -9.23 -3.74
C ARG A 39 -9.86 -9.14 -3.60
N ALA A 40 -9.14 -10.16 -4.07
CA ALA A 40 -7.68 -10.18 -4.03
C ALA A 40 -7.08 -9.00 -4.79
N TYR A 41 -7.60 -8.68 -5.96
CA TYR A 41 -7.17 -7.54 -6.76
C TYR A 41 -7.39 -6.21 -6.03
N SER A 42 -8.57 -6.01 -5.47
CA SER A 42 -8.90 -4.78 -4.70
C SER A 42 -8.05 -4.64 -3.45
N LEU A 43 -7.78 -5.74 -2.72
CA LEU A 43 -6.87 -5.73 -1.58
C LEU A 43 -5.44 -5.36 -2.00
N ALA A 44 -4.95 -5.93 -3.10
CA ALA A 44 -3.61 -5.64 -3.61
C ALA A 44 -3.46 -4.16 -3.97
N ILE A 45 -4.44 -3.58 -4.65
CA ILE A 45 -4.44 -2.15 -4.99
C ILE A 45 -4.48 -1.29 -3.73
N ALA A 46 -5.31 -1.63 -2.76
CA ALA A 46 -5.42 -0.89 -1.49
C ALA A 46 -4.07 -0.86 -0.75
N ILE A 47 -3.39 -2.00 -0.66
CA ILE A 47 -2.05 -2.09 -0.05
C ILE A 47 -1.04 -1.25 -0.85
N GLU A 48 -1.00 -1.39 -2.16
CA GLU A 48 -0.09 -0.63 -3.03
C GLU A 48 -0.26 0.88 -2.83
N LEU A 49 -1.48 1.37 -2.91
CA LEU A 49 -1.76 2.80 -2.80
C LEU A 49 -1.44 3.35 -1.41
N ALA A 50 -1.71 2.58 -0.35
CA ALA A 50 -1.36 2.97 1.01
C ALA A 50 0.15 3.09 1.19
N LEU A 51 0.92 2.12 0.72
CA LEU A 51 2.38 2.14 0.82
C LEU A 51 2.99 3.26 -0.04
N LYS A 52 2.46 3.50 -1.23
CA LYS A 52 2.87 4.63 -2.07
C LYS A 52 2.52 5.97 -1.43
N ALA A 53 1.36 6.10 -0.78
CA ALA A 53 1.00 7.30 -0.05
C ALA A 53 2.01 7.61 1.06
N TYR A 54 2.41 6.59 1.81
CA TYR A 54 3.46 6.75 2.82
C TYR A 54 4.79 7.22 2.21
N LEU A 55 5.23 6.59 1.12
CA LEU A 55 6.49 6.94 0.45
C LEU A 55 6.46 8.37 -0.11
N VAL A 56 5.35 8.79 -0.70
CA VAL A 56 5.15 10.18 -1.18
C VAL A 56 5.23 11.17 -0.01
N GLN A 57 4.62 10.84 1.12
CA GLN A 57 4.71 11.64 2.34
C GLN A 57 6.15 11.73 2.87
N ARG A 58 6.97 10.71 2.61
CA ARG A 58 8.39 10.70 2.97
C ARG A 58 9.31 11.34 1.92
N GLY A 59 8.74 11.96 0.88
CA GLY A 59 9.47 12.70 -0.14
C GLY A 59 9.84 11.92 -1.40
N MET A 60 9.32 10.69 -1.56
CA MET A 60 9.46 9.97 -2.82
C MET A 60 8.50 10.54 -3.86
N THR A 61 8.92 10.61 -5.12
CA THR A 61 8.05 11.07 -6.19
C THR A 61 7.13 9.97 -6.68
N ASP A 62 5.98 10.35 -7.23
CA ASP A 62 5.07 9.39 -7.88
C ASP A 62 5.74 8.70 -9.07
N ASP A 63 6.53 9.42 -9.84
CA ASP A 63 7.33 8.84 -10.94
C ASP A 63 8.30 7.77 -10.45
N TRP A 64 8.98 8.01 -9.32
CA TRP A 64 9.85 7.01 -8.72
C TRP A 64 9.09 5.75 -8.35
N ASN A 65 7.93 5.92 -7.69
CA ASN A 65 7.06 4.80 -7.31
C ASN A 65 6.61 4.00 -8.55
N ARG A 66 6.19 4.71 -9.60
CA ARG A 66 5.74 4.10 -10.85
C ARG A 66 6.84 3.31 -11.55
N ILE A 67 8.06 3.84 -11.56
CA ILE A 67 9.20 3.24 -12.27
C ILE A 67 9.79 2.08 -11.47
N HIS A 68 9.98 2.26 -10.17
CA HIS A 68 10.77 1.34 -9.34
C HIS A 68 9.93 0.33 -8.57
N LEU A 69 8.73 0.68 -8.13
CA LEU A 69 7.88 -0.23 -7.38
C LEU A 69 6.94 -1.02 -8.29
N ARG A 70 6.43 -0.37 -9.33
CA ARG A 70 5.40 -0.95 -10.20
C ARG A 70 4.27 -1.55 -9.35
N HIS A 71 4.00 -2.83 -9.49
CA HIS A 71 3.00 -3.57 -8.72
C HIS A 71 3.63 -4.61 -7.78
N ASP A 72 4.85 -4.38 -7.36
CA ASP A 72 5.57 -5.26 -6.44
C ASP A 72 5.30 -4.84 -4.99
N LEU A 73 4.33 -5.50 -4.36
CA LEU A 73 3.91 -5.21 -2.98
C LEU A 73 5.01 -5.49 -1.96
N LYS A 74 5.81 -6.53 -2.18
CA LYS A 74 6.93 -6.88 -1.29
C LYS A 74 7.97 -5.78 -1.29
N LYS A 75 8.32 -5.28 -2.47
CA LYS A 75 9.28 -4.20 -2.63
C LYS A 75 8.74 -2.90 -2.04
N ALA A 76 7.47 -2.59 -2.27
CA ALA A 76 6.82 -1.41 -1.72
C ALA A 76 6.83 -1.43 -0.18
N LEU A 77 6.49 -2.56 0.44
CA LEU A 77 6.53 -2.72 1.89
C LEU A 77 7.94 -2.55 2.45
N ARG A 78 8.93 -3.16 1.80
CA ARG A 78 10.34 -3.03 2.20
C ARG A 78 10.80 -1.57 2.12
N CYS A 79 10.49 -0.88 1.03
CA CYS A 79 10.84 0.52 0.86
C CYS A 79 10.15 1.41 1.90
N ALA A 80 8.88 1.17 2.22
CA ALA A 80 8.15 1.90 3.24
C ALA A 80 8.77 1.71 4.63
N ARG A 81 9.16 0.48 4.97
CA ARG A 81 9.87 0.19 6.23
C ARG A 81 11.22 0.90 6.30
N MET A 82 11.99 0.86 5.24
CA MET A 82 13.28 1.57 5.16
C MET A 82 13.11 3.09 5.24
N ALA A 83 11.97 3.61 4.78
CA ALA A 83 11.64 5.02 4.88
C ALA A 83 11.09 5.43 6.26
N GLY A 84 10.87 4.47 7.17
CA GLY A 84 10.50 4.74 8.55
C GLY A 84 9.11 4.24 8.98
N LEU A 85 8.38 3.51 8.15
CA LEU A 85 7.09 2.93 8.54
C LEU A 85 7.31 1.84 9.60
N ARG A 86 6.92 2.13 10.85
CA ARG A 86 7.15 1.24 11.99
C ARG A 86 5.91 0.49 12.43
N ALA A 87 4.75 1.13 12.33
CA ALA A 87 3.47 0.56 12.74
C ALA A 87 2.90 -0.38 11.65
N VAL A 88 3.70 -1.36 11.24
CA VAL A 88 3.30 -2.35 10.24
C VAL A 88 2.39 -3.38 10.90
N PRO A 89 1.16 -3.57 10.40
CA PRO A 89 0.26 -4.58 10.95
C PRO A 89 0.85 -5.99 10.86
N GLU A 90 0.63 -6.79 11.90
CA GLU A 90 0.96 -8.20 11.86
C GLU A 90 0.18 -8.88 10.72
N GLY A 91 0.85 -9.74 9.97
CA GLY A 91 0.25 -10.42 8.81
C GLY A 91 0.34 -9.67 7.48
N LEU A 92 0.71 -8.38 7.48
CA LEU A 92 0.83 -7.62 6.22
C LEU A 92 1.90 -8.20 5.29
N ARG A 93 3.01 -8.64 5.87
CA ARG A 93 4.10 -9.26 5.10
C ARG A 93 3.62 -10.53 4.40
N GLU A 94 2.90 -11.38 5.10
CA GLU A 94 2.34 -12.63 4.59
C GLU A 94 1.27 -12.37 3.53
N LEU A 95 0.38 -11.43 3.78
CA LEU A 95 -0.66 -11.03 2.83
C LEU A 95 -0.04 -10.44 1.55
N SER A 96 0.89 -9.51 1.70
CA SER A 96 1.60 -8.91 0.56
C SER A 96 2.38 -9.96 -0.22
N GLY A 97 3.02 -10.91 0.47
CA GLY A 97 3.75 -12.00 -0.14
C GLY A 97 2.87 -12.96 -0.95
N ALA A 98 1.65 -13.19 -0.50
CA ALA A 98 0.68 -14.04 -1.19
C ALA A 98 0.10 -13.35 -2.45
N LEU A 99 -0.16 -12.05 -2.38
CA LEU A 99 -0.77 -11.27 -3.47
C LEU A 99 0.24 -10.83 -4.53
N SER A 100 1.47 -10.53 -4.12
CA SER A 100 2.45 -9.84 -4.97
C SER A 100 2.76 -10.54 -6.29
N PRO A 101 2.98 -11.87 -6.35
CA PRO A 101 3.31 -12.54 -7.62
C PRO A 101 2.20 -12.42 -8.65
N PHE A 102 0.95 -12.53 -8.22
CA PHE A 102 -0.23 -12.45 -9.10
C PHE A 102 -0.52 -11.00 -9.51
N TYR A 103 -0.32 -10.06 -8.62
CA TYR A 103 -0.55 -8.65 -8.88
C TYR A 103 0.54 -8.07 -9.79
N ALA A 104 1.80 -8.34 -9.51
CA ALA A 104 2.93 -7.87 -10.30
C ALA A 104 2.93 -8.41 -11.73
N SER A 105 2.47 -9.65 -11.94
CA SER A 105 2.35 -10.26 -13.26
C SER A 105 1.12 -9.81 -14.05
N GLY A 106 0.19 -9.09 -13.44
CA GLY A 106 -1.09 -8.72 -14.03
C GLY A 106 -2.14 -9.84 -14.04
N ALA A 107 -1.84 -11.00 -13.46
CA ALA A 107 -2.75 -12.15 -13.46
C ALA A 107 -4.10 -11.84 -12.79
N LEU A 108 -4.11 -11.05 -11.72
CA LEU A 108 -5.34 -10.64 -11.05
C LEU A 108 -6.21 -9.74 -11.92
N SER A 109 -5.61 -8.83 -12.70
CA SER A 109 -6.34 -7.95 -13.62
C SER A 109 -7.06 -8.71 -14.71
N TRP A 110 -6.48 -9.83 -15.14
CA TRP A 110 -7.04 -10.66 -16.23
C TRP A 110 -7.88 -11.82 -15.71
N GLY A 111 -8.11 -11.89 -14.39
CA GLY A 111 -8.87 -12.98 -13.78
C GLY A 111 -8.18 -14.35 -13.84
N GLN A 112 -6.88 -14.39 -14.10
CA GLN A 112 -6.10 -15.60 -14.27
C GLN A 112 -5.38 -16.07 -13.00
N GLY A 113 -5.39 -15.26 -11.95
CA GLY A 113 -4.71 -15.55 -10.70
C GLY A 113 -5.68 -15.92 -9.60
N ARG A 114 -5.34 -16.96 -8.83
CA ARG A 114 -6.05 -17.36 -7.61
C ARG A 114 -5.05 -17.47 -6.47
N PRO A 115 -4.64 -16.33 -5.87
CA PRO A 115 -3.72 -16.39 -4.76
C PRO A 115 -4.38 -17.08 -3.57
N VAL A 116 -3.61 -17.93 -2.90
CA VAL A 116 -4.03 -18.49 -1.61
C VAL A 116 -3.67 -17.49 -0.53
N ILE A 117 -4.67 -16.83 0.02
CA ILE A 117 -4.50 -15.87 1.11
C ILE A 117 -4.36 -16.67 2.41
N PRO A 118 -3.24 -16.50 3.16
CA PRO A 118 -2.91 -17.36 4.30
C PRO A 118 -3.65 -17.01 5.59
N MET A 119 -4.76 -16.29 5.50
CA MET A 119 -5.61 -15.93 6.63
C MET A 119 -7.07 -15.84 6.20
N ALA A 120 -7.97 -15.81 7.19
CA ALA A 120 -9.40 -15.62 6.93
C ALA A 120 -9.68 -14.25 6.28
N PRO A 121 -10.74 -14.11 5.46
CA PRO A 121 -11.09 -12.84 4.82
C PRO A 121 -11.22 -11.67 5.79
N GLU A 122 -11.81 -11.88 6.95
CA GLU A 122 -11.98 -10.85 7.99
C GLU A 122 -10.63 -10.39 8.55
N VAL A 123 -9.68 -11.31 8.70
CA VAL A 123 -8.32 -11.00 9.15
C VAL A 123 -7.58 -10.19 8.08
N ALA A 124 -7.69 -10.56 6.81
CA ALA A 124 -7.10 -9.81 5.71
C ALA A 124 -7.66 -8.39 5.63
N ASP A 125 -8.97 -8.21 5.79
CA ASP A 125 -9.61 -6.90 5.85
C ASP A 125 -9.09 -6.06 7.02
N GLN A 126 -8.94 -6.66 8.19
CA GLN A 126 -8.42 -5.95 9.35
C GLN A 126 -6.96 -5.52 9.17
N ILE A 127 -6.14 -6.36 8.55
CA ILE A 127 -4.75 -6.03 8.22
C ILE A 127 -4.70 -4.78 7.33
N VAL A 128 -5.51 -4.74 6.28
CA VAL A 128 -5.56 -3.59 5.37
C VAL A 128 -6.11 -2.36 6.09
N ALA A 129 -7.16 -2.49 6.88
CA ALA A 129 -7.71 -1.40 7.68
C ALA A 129 -6.65 -0.81 8.62
N ASP A 130 -5.88 -1.64 9.30
CA ASP A 130 -4.82 -1.21 10.21
C ASP A 130 -3.67 -0.52 9.47
N LEU A 131 -3.33 -0.99 8.28
CA LEU A 131 -2.35 -0.31 7.42
C LEU A 131 -2.83 1.09 7.03
N LEU A 132 -4.08 1.24 6.63
CA LEU A 132 -4.65 2.54 6.27
C LEU A 132 -4.60 3.51 7.45
N VAL A 133 -4.96 3.05 8.64
CA VAL A 133 -4.89 3.86 9.86
C VAL A 133 -3.44 4.29 10.15
N ALA A 134 -2.49 3.37 10.06
CA ALA A 134 -1.07 3.66 10.30
C ALA A 134 -0.52 4.69 9.32
N VAL A 135 -0.83 4.55 8.04
CA VAL A 135 -0.37 5.49 7.00
C VAL A 135 -1.03 6.87 7.17
N GLU A 136 -2.31 6.93 7.47
CA GLU A 136 -3.00 8.20 7.74
C GLU A 136 -2.44 8.93 8.95
N ALA A 137 -2.13 8.19 10.01
CA ALA A 137 -1.48 8.76 11.18
C ALA A 137 -0.10 9.34 10.82
N ALA A 138 0.66 8.66 9.97
CA ALA A 138 1.97 9.13 9.49
C ALA A 138 1.84 10.39 8.61
N ILE A 139 0.82 10.47 7.77
CA ILE A 139 0.55 11.65 6.94
C ILE A 139 0.22 12.85 7.84
N ARG A 140 -0.62 12.67 8.86
CA ARG A 140 -0.95 13.73 9.81
C ARG A 140 0.27 14.17 10.65
N ALA A 141 1.07 13.21 11.12
CA ALA A 141 2.27 13.51 11.91
C ALA A 141 3.36 14.21 11.10
N GLY A 142 3.40 14.02 9.77
CA GLY A 142 4.34 14.67 8.87
C GLY A 142 4.26 16.21 8.87
N GLU A 143 3.15 16.79 9.32
CA GLU A 143 3.02 18.25 9.49
C GLU A 143 3.91 18.80 10.60
N GLY A 144 4.12 18.03 11.68
CA GLY A 144 4.93 18.47 12.82
C GLY A 144 6.43 18.33 12.58
N ALA A 145 6.86 17.36 11.76
CA ALA A 145 8.27 17.07 11.53
C ALA A 145 8.98 18.06 10.58
N MET A 146 8.23 18.87 9.83
CA MET A 146 8.79 19.88 8.92
C MET A 146 9.33 21.12 9.63
N CYS A 147 9.00 21.32 10.90
CA CYS A 147 9.47 22.47 11.69
C CYS A 147 10.79 22.22 12.44
N GLU A 148 11.28 21.00 12.48
CA GLU A 148 12.47 20.64 13.28
C GLU A 148 13.76 20.42 12.47
N CYS A 149 13.72 20.60 11.17
CA CYS A 149 14.88 20.44 10.28
C CYS A 149 15.25 21.75 9.55
N GLU A 150 15.28 22.86 10.25
CA GLU A 150 16.03 24.03 9.80
C GLU A 150 17.40 24.11 10.49
#